data_00ed73839695c2f31b0751f25bb24f8c
#
_entry.id   00ed73839695c2f31b0751f25bb24f8c
#
_cell.length_a   1.000
_cell.length_b   1.000
_cell.length_c   1.000
_cell.angle_alpha   90.00
_cell.angle_beta   90.00
_cell.angle_gamma   90.00
#
_symmetry.space_group_name_H-M   'P 1'
#
loop_
_entity.id
_entity.type
_entity.pdbx_description
1 polymer ?
#
loop_
_entity_poly.entity_id
_entity_poly.type
_entity_poly.pdbx_seq_one_letter_code
_entity_poly.pdbx_strand_id
1 'polypeptide(L)'
;MGLDGDVQCDPLSPRQLLLAGTRAYARLALPVNALRENLLVDFDTADLASGQLLAVGDQAILWLTFYCEPCGRLNLRQEQLSRTIGVQRGVLARVLQAGPVAVGDAVCLLGATLPPWSNDWRARVEAVLAQVPAGMVVEYRQLALLAGVALTYCRLFPRVARDLGLADRAVGLRSDSVLPRWDGAGLFAHAPQRA
;
A
#
# COMPACT_ATOMS: atom_id res chain seq x y z
N MET A 1 8.54 -8.36 6.69
CA MET A 1 9.01 -7.28 5.80
C MET A 1 8.29 -6.00 6.21
N GLY A 2 8.80 -4.83 5.91
CA GLY A 2 8.48 -3.58 6.53
C GLY A 2 9.62 -3.17 7.45
N LEU A 3 9.45 -2.17 8.30
CA LEU A 3 10.43 -1.87 9.35
C LEU A 3 10.28 -2.88 10.49
N ASP A 4 11.40 -3.37 11.01
CA ASP A 4 11.38 -4.27 12.17
C ASP A 4 10.72 -3.58 13.36
N GLY A 5 9.75 -4.26 13.96
CA GLY A 5 8.96 -3.72 15.08
C GLY A 5 7.76 -2.82 14.67
N ASP A 6 7.54 -2.53 13.38
CA ASP A 6 6.35 -1.81 12.92
C ASP A 6 5.14 -2.76 12.86
N VAL A 7 3.97 -2.24 13.27
CA VAL A 7 2.69 -2.96 13.19
C VAL A 7 2.22 -3.21 11.76
N GLN A 8 2.81 -2.54 10.76
CA GLN A 8 2.49 -2.67 9.33
C GLN A 8 3.43 -3.64 8.59
N CYS A 9 4.23 -4.44 9.30
CA CYS A 9 5.22 -5.33 8.71
C CYS A 9 4.66 -6.59 8.03
N ASP A 10 3.35 -6.65 7.73
CA ASP A 10 2.74 -7.81 7.09
C ASP A 10 3.26 -8.01 5.65
N PRO A 11 3.85 -9.19 5.33
CA PRO A 11 4.42 -9.48 4.01
C PRO A 11 3.39 -9.51 2.88
N LEU A 12 2.10 -9.64 3.20
CA LEU A 12 1.01 -9.67 2.24
C LEU A 12 0.35 -8.29 2.04
N SER A 13 0.80 -7.26 2.76
CA SER A 13 0.27 -5.90 2.63
C SER A 13 1.02 -5.09 1.56
N PRO A 14 0.32 -4.34 0.69
CA PRO A 14 0.95 -3.34 -0.17
C PRO A 14 1.29 -2.04 0.58
N ARG A 15 1.00 -1.95 1.88
CA ARG A 15 1.15 -0.77 2.74
C ARG A 15 2.15 -1.01 3.86
N GLN A 16 3.32 -1.54 3.55
CA GLN A 16 4.34 -1.85 4.56
C GLN A 16 5.06 -0.62 5.09
N LEU A 17 5.25 0.38 4.23
CA LEU A 17 5.95 1.63 4.54
C LEU A 17 5.19 2.82 3.96
N LEU A 18 5.28 3.96 4.65
CA LEU A 18 4.86 5.25 4.13
C LEU A 18 6.09 6.16 3.97
N LEU A 19 6.30 6.67 2.77
CA LEU A 19 7.29 7.68 2.45
C LEU A 19 6.59 9.03 2.33
N ALA A 20 7.10 10.05 3.01
CA ALA A 20 6.64 11.44 2.87
C ALA A 20 7.82 12.37 2.57
N GLY A 21 7.58 13.42 1.80
CA GLY A 21 8.61 14.39 1.43
C GLY A 21 8.66 15.56 2.40
N THR A 22 9.87 16.06 2.69
CA THR A 22 10.07 17.30 3.48
C THR A 22 9.37 18.50 2.86
N ARG A 23 9.17 18.51 1.54
CA ARG A 23 8.42 19.58 0.83
C ARG A 23 6.96 19.66 1.27
N ALA A 24 6.31 18.53 1.58
CA ALA A 24 4.95 18.54 2.13
C ALA A 24 4.90 19.26 3.48
N TYR A 25 5.87 19.01 4.34
CA TYR A 25 6.01 19.67 5.64
C TYR A 25 6.20 21.18 5.51
N ALA A 26 7.12 21.61 4.63
CA ALA A 26 7.37 23.03 4.40
C ALA A 26 6.15 23.73 3.78
N ARG A 27 5.54 23.14 2.75
CA ARG A 27 4.42 23.73 2.01
C ARG A 27 3.15 23.89 2.84
N LEU A 28 2.88 22.94 3.72
CA LEU A 28 1.66 22.91 4.53
C LEU A 28 1.89 23.31 5.99
N ALA A 29 3.11 23.77 6.32
CA ALA A 29 3.54 24.15 7.68
C ALA A 29 3.18 23.06 8.72
N LEU A 30 3.47 21.78 8.39
CA LEU A 30 3.07 20.66 9.23
C LEU A 30 3.96 20.53 10.47
N PRO A 31 3.38 20.19 11.64
CA PRO A 31 4.19 19.82 12.79
C PRO A 31 4.95 18.51 12.55
N VAL A 32 6.05 18.32 13.26
CA VAL A 32 6.87 17.10 13.18
C VAL A 32 6.01 15.84 13.35
N ASN A 33 6.26 14.82 12.54
CA ASN A 33 5.52 13.54 12.53
C ASN A 33 4.01 13.67 12.26
N ALA A 34 3.56 14.75 11.61
CA ALA A 34 2.15 14.93 11.29
C ALA A 34 1.63 13.86 10.35
N LEU A 35 2.46 13.41 9.42
CA LEU A 35 2.09 12.42 8.41
C LEU A 35 2.29 10.98 8.88
N ARG A 36 2.95 10.75 10.03
CA ARG A 36 3.22 9.42 10.57
C ARG A 36 3.92 8.51 9.54
N GLU A 37 4.82 9.11 8.80
CA GLU A 37 5.65 8.42 7.82
C GLU A 37 6.68 7.51 8.50
N ASN A 38 7.05 6.44 7.81
CA ASN A 38 8.17 5.58 8.19
C ASN A 38 9.50 6.17 7.71
N LEU A 39 9.48 6.77 6.51
CA LEU A 39 10.64 7.42 5.90
C LEU A 39 10.28 8.85 5.49
N LEU A 40 11.05 9.82 6.00
CA LEU A 40 11.00 11.21 5.57
C LEU A 40 12.15 11.44 4.58
N VAL A 41 11.81 11.80 3.34
CA VAL A 41 12.78 12.04 2.26
C VAL A 41 12.87 13.51 1.91
N ASP A 42 14.00 13.95 1.38
CA ASP A 42 14.30 15.36 1.10
C ASP A 42 13.80 15.88 -0.25
N PHE A 43 12.99 15.10 -0.95
CA PHE A 43 12.36 15.44 -2.22
C PHE A 43 10.82 15.38 -2.16
N ASP A 44 10.14 15.78 -3.25
CA ASP A 44 8.68 15.74 -3.32
C ASP A 44 8.19 14.34 -3.70
N THR A 45 7.48 13.68 -2.79
CA THR A 45 6.90 12.36 -3.06
C THR A 45 5.69 12.40 -3.98
N ALA A 46 5.15 13.59 -4.29
CA ALA A 46 4.07 13.76 -5.26
C ALA A 46 4.51 13.51 -6.72
N ASP A 47 5.82 13.56 -6.99
CA ASP A 47 6.40 13.26 -8.29
C ASP A 47 6.66 11.77 -8.52
N LEU A 48 6.48 10.95 -7.49
CA LEU A 48 6.66 9.51 -7.57
C LEU A 48 5.43 8.82 -8.16
N ALA A 49 5.65 7.74 -8.90
CA ALA A 49 4.59 6.95 -9.50
C ALA A 49 4.55 5.52 -8.96
N SER A 50 3.34 4.94 -8.94
CA SER A 50 3.15 3.52 -8.65
C SER A 50 3.95 2.64 -9.62
N GLY A 51 4.51 1.56 -9.12
CA GLY A 51 5.35 0.65 -9.90
C GLY A 51 6.84 1.00 -9.90
N GLN A 52 7.22 2.23 -9.57
CA GLN A 52 8.63 2.61 -9.46
C GLN A 52 9.33 1.89 -8.31
N LEU A 53 10.62 1.68 -8.50
CA LEU A 53 11.50 1.10 -7.49
C LEU A 53 12.45 2.17 -6.93
N LEU A 54 12.62 2.17 -5.61
CA LEU A 54 13.58 3.01 -4.90
C LEU A 54 14.65 2.15 -4.24
N ALA A 55 15.90 2.47 -4.46
CA ALA A 55 16.98 2.02 -3.59
C ALA A 55 17.08 2.99 -2.40
N VAL A 56 17.26 2.46 -1.20
CA VAL A 56 17.47 3.21 0.04
C VAL A 56 18.73 2.68 0.71
N GLY A 57 19.72 3.53 0.89
CA GLY A 57 21.07 3.10 1.32
C GLY A 57 21.66 2.10 0.34
N ASP A 58 22.52 1.20 0.84
CA ASP A 58 23.29 0.28 0.00
C ASP A 58 22.51 -0.98 -0.43
N GLN A 59 21.45 -1.36 0.27
CA GLN A 59 20.86 -2.68 0.10
C GLN A 59 19.34 -2.69 -0.04
N ALA A 60 18.62 -1.81 0.67
CA ALA A 60 17.17 -1.87 0.69
C ALA A 60 16.56 -1.44 -0.66
N ILE A 61 15.58 -2.22 -1.15
CA ILE A 61 14.81 -1.89 -2.35
C ILE A 61 13.33 -1.88 -2.01
N LEU A 62 12.68 -0.77 -2.36
CA LEU A 62 11.27 -0.54 -2.15
C LEU A 62 10.52 -0.50 -3.48
N TRP A 63 9.35 -1.11 -3.52
CA TRP A 63 8.37 -1.00 -4.60
C TRP A 63 7.26 -0.05 -4.21
N LEU A 64 7.12 1.07 -4.92
CA LEU A 64 6.06 2.05 -4.70
C LEU A 64 4.73 1.50 -5.18
N THR A 65 3.73 1.50 -4.30
CA THR A 65 2.43 0.91 -4.60
C THR A 65 1.39 1.96 -5.00
N PHE A 66 0.93 2.80 -4.10
CA PHE A 66 -0.06 3.84 -4.39
C PHE A 66 0.04 4.98 -3.37
N TYR A 67 -0.56 6.14 -3.67
CA TYR A 67 -0.58 7.23 -2.71
C TYR A 67 -1.39 6.88 -1.46
N CYS A 68 -0.86 7.29 -0.30
CA CYS A 68 -1.57 7.10 0.95
C CYS A 68 -2.82 7.97 0.98
N GLU A 69 -3.99 7.35 1.11
CA GLU A 69 -5.24 8.09 1.16
C GLU A 69 -5.28 8.97 2.42
N PRO A 70 -5.68 10.26 2.28
CA PRO A 70 -5.90 11.12 3.43
C PRO A 70 -6.99 10.55 4.35
N CYS A 71 -6.75 10.53 5.63
CA CYS A 71 -7.71 10.01 6.62
C CYS A 71 -7.98 11.02 7.73
N GLY A 72 -9.10 10.87 8.43
CA GLY A 72 -9.52 11.78 9.48
C GLY A 72 -8.52 11.93 10.64
N ARG A 73 -7.59 10.97 10.82
CA ARG A 73 -6.53 11.07 11.84
C ARG A 73 -5.56 12.24 11.59
N LEU A 74 -5.43 12.68 10.33
CA LEU A 74 -4.61 13.86 10.01
C LEU A 74 -5.16 15.13 10.66
N ASN A 75 -6.49 15.23 10.80
CA ASN A 75 -7.13 16.40 11.42
C ASN A 75 -6.84 16.53 12.92
N LEU A 76 -6.34 15.46 13.57
CA LEU A 76 -5.84 15.53 14.95
C LEU A 76 -4.51 16.26 15.04
N ARG A 77 -3.80 16.43 13.94
CA ARG A 77 -2.50 17.12 13.85
C ARG A 77 -2.64 18.55 13.38
N GLN A 78 -3.54 18.77 12.41
CA GLN A 78 -3.87 20.08 11.87
C GLN A 78 -5.29 20.05 11.33
N GLU A 79 -6.09 21.05 11.67
CA GLU A 79 -7.49 21.13 11.25
C GLU A 79 -7.61 21.07 9.72
N GLN A 80 -8.57 20.31 9.22
CA GLN A 80 -8.88 20.10 7.80
C GLN A 80 -7.73 19.54 6.94
N LEU A 81 -6.62 19.09 7.54
CA LEU A 81 -5.47 18.56 6.80
C LEU A 81 -5.87 17.40 5.85
N SER A 82 -6.77 16.54 6.27
CA SER A 82 -7.26 15.43 5.43
C SER A 82 -7.95 15.87 4.12
N ARG A 83 -8.41 17.13 4.05
CA ARG A 83 -9.07 17.68 2.85
C ARG A 83 -8.10 18.40 1.92
N THR A 84 -7.01 18.92 2.47
CA THR A 84 -6.09 19.82 1.75
C THR A 84 -4.83 19.11 1.27
N ILE A 85 -4.42 18.03 1.93
CA ILE A 85 -3.10 17.42 1.70
C ILE A 85 -2.99 16.68 0.36
N GLY A 86 -4.05 16.03 -0.11
CA GLY A 86 -4.01 15.29 -1.37
C GLY A 86 -2.84 14.29 -1.46
N VAL A 87 -2.17 14.27 -2.60
CA VAL A 87 -1.00 13.41 -2.88
C VAL A 87 0.22 13.75 -2.02
N GLN A 88 0.28 14.94 -1.42
CA GLN A 88 1.33 15.32 -0.47
C GLN A 88 1.30 14.48 0.83
N ARG A 89 0.26 13.66 1.02
CA ARG A 89 0.19 12.67 2.10
C ARG A 89 1.34 11.67 2.04
N GLY A 90 1.92 11.48 0.87
CA GLY A 90 3.01 10.55 0.63
C GLY A 90 2.59 9.29 -0.12
N VAL A 91 3.56 8.46 -0.43
CA VAL A 91 3.40 7.22 -1.19
C VAL A 91 3.67 6.00 -0.31
N LEU A 92 2.88 4.96 -0.52
CA LEU A 92 3.03 3.68 0.16
C LEU A 92 3.99 2.78 -0.62
N ALA A 93 4.67 1.90 0.08
CA ALA A 93 5.64 1.00 -0.51
C ALA A 93 5.66 -0.39 0.15
N ARG A 94 6.17 -1.35 -0.61
CA ARG A 94 6.55 -2.69 -0.15
C ARG A 94 8.06 -2.82 -0.16
N VAL A 95 8.59 -3.61 0.76
CA VAL A 95 9.99 -4.02 0.77
C VAL A 95 10.17 -5.20 -0.19
N LEU A 96 10.96 -5.03 -1.24
CA LEU A 96 11.37 -6.11 -2.14
C LEU A 96 12.68 -6.76 -1.67
N GLN A 97 13.62 -5.95 -1.24
CA GLN A 97 14.89 -6.39 -0.67
C GLN A 97 15.09 -5.70 0.67
N ALA A 98 15.31 -6.50 1.70
CA ALA A 98 15.61 -5.97 3.02
C ALA A 98 17.05 -5.45 3.09
N GLY A 99 17.27 -4.46 3.93
CA GLY A 99 18.58 -3.89 4.24
C GLY A 99 18.48 -2.91 5.39
N PRO A 100 19.59 -2.58 6.05
CA PRO A 100 19.63 -1.53 7.03
C PRO A 100 19.31 -0.18 6.38
N VAL A 101 18.63 0.68 7.12
CA VAL A 101 18.30 2.04 6.70
C VAL A 101 18.62 3.00 7.84
N ALA A 102 19.35 4.05 7.54
CA ALA A 102 19.76 5.07 8.49
C ALA A 102 19.43 6.50 8.01
N VAL A 103 19.36 7.43 8.94
CA VAL A 103 19.23 8.84 8.59
C VAL A 103 20.49 9.29 7.83
N GLY A 104 20.27 9.92 6.68
CA GLY A 104 21.35 10.36 5.77
C GLY A 104 21.61 9.40 4.62
N ASP A 105 20.99 8.24 4.59
CA ASP A 105 21.08 7.32 3.46
C ASP A 105 20.54 7.94 2.18
N ALA A 106 21.22 7.68 1.07
CA ALA A 106 20.76 8.10 -0.25
C ALA A 106 19.49 7.33 -0.65
N VAL A 107 18.56 8.05 -1.29
CA VAL A 107 17.35 7.46 -1.88
C VAL A 107 17.37 7.73 -3.38
N CYS A 108 17.42 6.67 -4.18
CA CYS A 108 17.56 6.76 -5.63
C CYS A 108 16.45 6.00 -6.35
N LEU A 109 15.88 6.60 -7.40
CA LEU A 109 15.01 5.91 -8.35
C LEU A 109 15.84 4.90 -9.16
N LEU A 110 15.34 3.67 -9.23
CA LEU A 110 15.87 2.65 -10.13
C LEU A 110 15.16 2.76 -11.50
N GLY A 111 15.87 2.43 -12.59
CA GLY A 111 15.29 2.47 -13.94
C GLY A 111 14.26 1.38 -14.23
N ALA A 112 14.23 0.32 -13.43
CA ALA A 112 13.25 -0.76 -13.53
C ALA A 112 11.93 -0.40 -12.84
N THR A 113 10.83 -0.96 -13.35
CA THR A 113 9.48 -0.81 -12.76
C THR A 113 8.81 -2.17 -12.61
N LEU A 114 7.86 -2.25 -11.70
CA LEU A 114 6.93 -3.36 -11.53
C LEU A 114 5.50 -2.92 -11.91
N PRO A 115 4.55 -3.86 -12.06
CA PRO A 115 3.17 -3.52 -12.36
C PRO A 115 2.62 -2.49 -11.36
N PRO A 116 2.01 -1.39 -11.85
CA PRO A 116 1.51 -0.35 -10.96
C PRO A 116 0.25 -0.81 -10.22
N TRP A 117 0.08 -0.32 -9.00
CA TRP A 117 -1.14 -0.43 -8.22
C TRP A 117 -1.98 0.83 -8.40
N SER A 118 -3.29 0.66 -8.59
CA SER A 118 -4.20 1.79 -8.76
C SER A 118 -4.33 2.62 -7.47
N ASN A 119 -4.48 3.93 -7.62
CA ASN A 119 -4.88 4.80 -6.51
C ASN A 119 -6.36 4.61 -6.14
N ASP A 120 -7.19 4.10 -7.08
CA ASP A 120 -8.57 3.73 -6.76
C ASP A 120 -8.62 2.39 -6.03
N TRP A 121 -9.17 2.39 -4.83
CA TRP A 121 -9.29 1.21 -4.00
C TRP A 121 -10.18 0.12 -4.62
N ARG A 122 -11.19 0.49 -5.43
CA ARG A 122 -12.06 -0.49 -6.11
C ARG A 122 -11.29 -1.25 -7.18
N ALA A 123 -10.47 -0.53 -7.95
CA ALA A 123 -9.61 -1.16 -8.94
C ALA A 123 -8.56 -2.08 -8.27
N ARG A 124 -8.06 -1.74 -7.09
CA ARG A 124 -7.18 -2.64 -6.32
C ARG A 124 -7.92 -3.89 -5.86
N VAL A 125 -9.15 -3.75 -5.36
CA VAL A 125 -10.00 -4.90 -4.98
C VAL A 125 -10.28 -5.79 -6.17
N GLU A 126 -10.62 -5.22 -7.34
CA GLU A 126 -10.81 -5.95 -8.59
C GLU A 126 -9.56 -6.73 -8.99
N ALA A 127 -8.40 -6.07 -8.97
CA ALA A 127 -7.12 -6.68 -9.33
C ALA A 127 -6.78 -7.89 -8.42
N VAL A 128 -7.08 -7.81 -7.13
CA VAL A 128 -6.91 -8.93 -6.20
C VAL A 128 -7.91 -10.03 -6.47
N LEU A 129 -9.19 -9.71 -6.64
CA LEU A 129 -10.23 -10.70 -6.92
C LEU A 129 -9.98 -11.46 -8.23
N ALA A 130 -9.46 -10.76 -9.26
CA ALA A 130 -9.11 -11.38 -10.53
C ALA A 130 -8.01 -12.45 -10.40
N GLN A 131 -7.15 -12.33 -9.39
CA GLN A 131 -6.05 -13.26 -9.13
C GLN A 131 -6.39 -14.41 -8.18
N VAL A 132 -7.59 -14.43 -7.58
CA VAL A 132 -8.03 -15.57 -6.76
C VAL A 132 -8.04 -16.82 -7.65
N PRO A 133 -7.31 -17.90 -7.28
CA PRO A 133 -7.25 -19.10 -8.09
C PRO A 133 -8.62 -19.76 -8.27
N ALA A 134 -8.82 -20.41 -9.41
CA ALA A 134 -10.06 -21.15 -9.68
C ALA A 134 -10.30 -22.20 -8.57
N GLY A 135 -11.53 -22.28 -8.08
CA GLY A 135 -11.90 -23.19 -7.00
C GLY A 135 -11.50 -22.72 -5.61
N MET A 136 -11.00 -21.49 -5.46
CA MET A 136 -10.70 -20.87 -4.16
C MET A 136 -11.52 -19.60 -3.95
N VAL A 137 -11.58 -19.15 -2.70
CA VAL A 137 -12.20 -17.87 -2.33
C VAL A 137 -11.28 -17.10 -1.37
N VAL A 138 -11.40 -15.77 -1.37
CA VAL A 138 -10.70 -14.93 -0.41
C VAL A 138 -11.67 -14.39 0.64
N GLU A 139 -11.28 -14.37 1.90
CA GLU A 139 -12.09 -13.71 2.94
C GLU A 139 -12.03 -12.19 2.80
N TYR A 140 -13.13 -11.47 3.08
CA TYR A 140 -13.15 -10.01 2.98
C TYR A 140 -12.06 -9.34 3.82
N ARG A 141 -11.71 -9.89 4.97
CA ARG A 141 -10.62 -9.37 5.79
C ARG A 141 -9.27 -9.51 5.09
N GLN A 142 -9.03 -10.68 4.49
CA GLN A 142 -7.83 -10.95 3.72
C GLN A 142 -7.78 -10.10 2.44
N LEU A 143 -8.92 -9.97 1.74
CA LEU A 143 -9.06 -9.09 0.57
C LEU A 143 -8.72 -7.63 0.92
N ALA A 144 -9.17 -7.15 2.08
CA ALA A 144 -8.82 -5.80 2.55
C ALA A 144 -7.31 -5.63 2.75
N LEU A 145 -6.67 -6.61 3.38
CA LEU A 145 -5.21 -6.62 3.58
C LEU A 145 -4.47 -6.59 2.24
N LEU A 146 -4.81 -7.53 1.34
CA LEU A 146 -4.16 -7.68 0.05
C LEU A 146 -4.33 -6.46 -0.86
N ALA A 147 -5.52 -5.86 -0.87
CA ALA A 147 -5.80 -4.65 -1.64
C ALA A 147 -5.34 -3.35 -0.95
N GLY A 148 -4.78 -3.45 0.25
CA GLY A 148 -4.36 -2.28 1.03
C GLY A 148 -5.51 -1.33 1.37
N VAL A 149 -6.67 -1.88 1.72
CA VAL A 149 -7.89 -1.13 2.04
C VAL A 149 -8.20 -1.27 3.53
N ALA A 150 -8.74 -0.23 4.16
CA ALA A 150 -9.10 -0.31 5.58
C ALA A 150 -10.20 -1.35 5.83
N LEU A 151 -10.13 -2.07 6.95
CA LEU A 151 -11.11 -3.12 7.32
C LEU A 151 -12.56 -2.62 7.35
N THR A 152 -12.78 -1.34 7.59
CA THR A 152 -14.12 -0.72 7.55
C THR A 152 -14.81 -0.83 6.18
N TYR A 153 -14.04 -1.05 5.12
CA TYR A 153 -14.55 -1.24 3.76
C TYR A 153 -15.09 -2.66 3.51
N CYS A 154 -14.77 -3.65 4.37
CA CYS A 154 -15.24 -5.03 4.20
C CYS A 154 -16.76 -5.13 4.02
N ARG A 155 -17.54 -4.23 4.63
CA ARG A 155 -19.00 -4.14 4.46
C ARG A 155 -19.45 -3.79 3.03
N LEU A 156 -18.56 -3.19 2.23
CA LEU A 156 -18.84 -2.78 0.85
C LEU A 156 -18.48 -3.88 -0.16
N PHE A 157 -17.62 -4.82 0.22
CA PHE A 157 -17.08 -5.83 -0.69
C PHE A 157 -18.14 -6.75 -1.31
N PRO A 158 -19.21 -7.18 -0.60
CA PRO A 158 -20.26 -7.98 -1.23
C PRO A 158 -20.91 -7.28 -2.43
N ARG A 159 -21.11 -5.96 -2.32
CA ARG A 159 -21.66 -5.16 -3.41
C ARG A 159 -20.62 -4.98 -4.52
N VAL A 160 -19.41 -4.58 -4.18
CA VAL A 160 -18.31 -4.36 -5.16
C VAL A 160 -18.04 -5.65 -5.95
N ALA A 161 -17.88 -6.80 -5.28
CA ALA A 161 -17.62 -8.07 -5.94
C ALA A 161 -18.77 -8.47 -6.89
N ARG A 162 -20.04 -8.18 -6.51
CA ARG A 162 -21.20 -8.43 -7.36
C ARG A 162 -21.20 -7.51 -8.58
N ASP A 163 -20.96 -6.22 -8.40
CA ASP A 163 -20.94 -5.23 -9.47
C ASP A 163 -19.83 -5.54 -10.49
N LEU A 164 -18.75 -6.20 -10.05
CA LEU A 164 -17.64 -6.69 -10.87
C LEU A 164 -17.90 -8.07 -11.51
N GLY A 165 -18.96 -8.77 -11.16
CA GLY A 165 -19.20 -10.15 -11.60
C GLY A 165 -18.28 -11.18 -10.94
N LEU A 166 -17.66 -10.88 -9.80
CA LEU A 166 -16.66 -11.70 -9.09
C LEU A 166 -17.14 -12.10 -7.68
N ALA A 167 -18.46 -12.13 -7.46
CA ALA A 167 -19.05 -12.41 -6.15
C ALA A 167 -18.73 -13.82 -5.62
N ASP A 168 -18.49 -14.76 -6.50
CA ASP A 168 -18.11 -16.14 -6.20
C ASP A 168 -16.66 -16.28 -5.67
N ARG A 169 -15.83 -15.25 -5.85
CA ARG A 169 -14.40 -15.26 -5.45
C ARG A 169 -14.15 -14.72 -4.04
N ALA A 170 -15.13 -14.13 -3.39
CA ALA A 170 -14.94 -13.54 -2.06
C ALA A 170 -16.08 -13.88 -1.12
N VAL A 171 -15.73 -14.09 0.15
CA VAL A 171 -16.68 -14.54 1.17
C VAL A 171 -16.50 -13.81 2.49
N GLY A 172 -17.56 -13.75 3.28
CA GLY A 172 -17.49 -13.29 4.67
C GLY A 172 -16.88 -14.34 5.61
N LEU A 173 -16.42 -13.90 6.77
CA LEU A 173 -15.86 -14.79 7.81
C LEU A 173 -16.80 -15.94 8.22
N ARG A 174 -18.10 -15.69 8.23
CA ARG A 174 -19.14 -16.67 8.63
C ARG A 174 -19.79 -17.36 7.42
N SER A 175 -19.10 -17.40 6.29
CA SER A 175 -19.62 -18.06 5.09
C SER A 175 -19.54 -19.59 5.24
N ASP A 176 -20.58 -20.30 4.85
CA ASP A 176 -20.66 -21.77 4.78
C ASP A 176 -19.94 -22.33 3.54
N SER A 177 -19.22 -21.51 2.78
CA SER A 177 -18.46 -21.97 1.62
C SER A 177 -17.43 -23.02 2.01
N VAL A 178 -17.50 -24.17 1.35
CA VAL A 178 -16.55 -25.28 1.51
C VAL A 178 -15.27 -25.09 0.68
N LEU A 179 -15.20 -24.07 -0.16
CA LEU A 179 -14.02 -23.80 -0.97
C LEU A 179 -12.83 -23.39 -0.09
N PRO A 180 -11.61 -23.82 -0.46
CA PRO A 180 -10.41 -23.42 0.26
C PRO A 180 -10.21 -21.90 0.22
N ARG A 181 -9.62 -21.37 1.30
CA ARG A 181 -9.32 -19.94 1.42
C ARG A 181 -7.96 -19.63 0.82
N TRP A 182 -7.94 -18.67 -0.11
CA TRP A 182 -6.69 -18.14 -0.62
C TRP A 182 -6.16 -17.03 0.31
N ASP A 183 -4.91 -17.14 0.70
CA ASP A 183 -4.23 -16.20 1.59
C ASP A 183 -3.53 -15.05 0.85
N GLY A 184 -3.49 -15.07 -0.47
CA GLY A 184 -2.76 -14.10 -1.29
C GLY A 184 -1.42 -14.62 -1.82
N ALA A 185 -1.13 -15.92 -1.66
CA ALA A 185 0.08 -16.52 -2.18
C ALA A 185 0.23 -16.23 -3.69
N GLY A 186 1.40 -15.75 -4.10
CA GLY A 186 1.70 -15.40 -5.47
C GLY A 186 1.31 -13.99 -5.91
N LEU A 187 0.44 -13.27 -5.18
CA LEU A 187 -0.03 -11.92 -5.58
C LEU A 187 1.11 -10.92 -5.80
N PHE A 188 2.16 -11.02 -5.00
CA PHE A 188 3.33 -10.13 -5.05
C PHE A 188 4.61 -10.84 -5.52
N ALA A 189 4.49 -11.98 -6.20
CA ALA A 189 5.60 -12.79 -6.67
C ALA A 189 6.33 -12.19 -7.89
N HIS A 190 6.37 -10.89 -8.02
CA HIS A 190 7.16 -10.21 -9.04
C HIS A 190 8.61 -10.11 -8.57
N ALA A 191 9.45 -11.05 -9.01
CA ALA A 191 10.89 -10.87 -8.91
C ALA A 191 11.29 -9.67 -9.80
N PRO A 192 12.14 -8.74 -9.32
CA PRO A 192 12.70 -7.71 -10.18
C PRO A 192 13.46 -8.43 -11.30
N GLN A 193 13.07 -8.22 -12.54
CA GLN A 193 13.90 -8.59 -13.67
C GLN A 193 15.13 -7.69 -13.59
N ARG A 194 16.26 -8.29 -13.25
CA ARG A 194 17.54 -7.60 -13.35
C ARG A 194 17.76 -7.28 -14.83
N ALA A 195 17.85 -5.99 -15.15
CA ALA A 195 18.36 -5.53 -16.43
C ALA A 195 19.84 -5.86 -16.55
#